data_f7671fb1a044e50b39ba79a28614f3d2
#
_entry.id   f7671fb1a044e50b39ba79a28614f3d2
#
_cell.length_a   1.000
_cell.length_b   1.000
_cell.length_c   1.000
_cell.angle_alpha   90.00
_cell.angle_beta   90.00
_cell.angle_gamma   90.00
#
_symmetry.space_group_name_H-M   'P 1'
#
loop_
_entity.id
_entity.type
_entity.pdbx_description
1 polymer ?
#
loop_
_entity_poly.entity_id
_entity_poly.type
_entity_poly.pdbx_seq_one_letter_code
_entity_poly.pdbx_strand_id
1 'polypeptide(L)'
;GASGGTSNWSSGFLPSTYRGVVFRSQGDPVLNLRRPKGLSRDNQQESLKAIRLLNEQRQSLTGDSEIANRIASYELAFRMQAAAPELLDLSKESQTTLDSYGLEREEPANNKFRGYTGNAHATMSRNCLLARRMIERGVRFVNLYHASWDHHDGLDKDLKYNCSVIDQPIGALLKDLKQRGLLDETLVVCTGEFGRTPTAQAGDGERGRDHHPDGFTVWMAGGGVRGGFRYGATDEYGYHAVEDRMTIHDLHATLLHIMGLDHTQLT
;
A
#
# COMPACT_ATOMS: atom_id res chain seq x y z
N GLY A 1 -10.64 -1.73 8.65
CA GLY A 1 -9.25 -2.15 8.43
C GLY A 1 -9.17 -3.61 8.00
N ALA A 2 -8.02 -4.05 7.44
CA ALA A 2 -7.85 -5.43 7.04
C ALA A 2 -8.08 -6.38 8.23
N SER A 3 -8.82 -7.45 8.03
CA SER A 3 -8.96 -8.53 9.00
C SER A 3 -7.61 -9.22 9.19
N GLY A 4 -7.32 -9.75 10.39
CA GLY A 4 -6.02 -10.39 10.68
C GLY A 4 -5.08 -9.59 11.61
N GLY A 5 -5.48 -8.38 11.99
CA GLY A 5 -4.79 -7.58 13.01
C GLY A 5 -3.33 -7.28 12.68
N THR A 6 -2.47 -7.29 13.69
CA THR A 6 -1.04 -6.92 13.56
C THR A 6 -0.20 -7.92 12.76
N SER A 7 -0.66 -9.17 12.61
CA SER A 7 0.05 -10.20 11.84
C SER A 7 0.17 -9.85 10.34
N ASN A 8 -0.81 -9.14 9.79
CA ASN A 8 -0.77 -8.69 8.40
C ASN A 8 0.36 -7.69 8.10
N TRP A 9 0.94 -7.10 9.12
CA TRP A 9 1.99 -6.09 9.00
C TRP A 9 3.35 -6.59 9.48
N SER A 10 3.46 -7.90 9.71
CA SER A 10 4.72 -8.54 10.07
C SER A 10 5.56 -8.87 8.83
N SER A 11 6.82 -9.24 9.06
CA SER A 11 7.72 -9.75 8.01
C SER A 11 7.50 -11.24 7.71
N GLY A 12 6.52 -11.88 8.36
CA GLY A 12 6.32 -13.34 8.27
C GLY A 12 7.53 -14.11 8.80
N PHE A 13 8.08 -14.98 7.98
CA PHE A 13 9.30 -15.76 8.30
C PHE A 13 10.59 -14.99 8.00
N LEU A 14 10.52 -13.84 7.32
CA LEU A 14 11.70 -13.03 7.05
C LEU A 14 12.16 -12.26 8.30
N PRO A 15 13.44 -11.92 8.41
CA PRO A 15 13.95 -11.07 9.47
C PRO A 15 13.15 -9.78 9.64
N SER A 16 13.01 -9.31 10.87
CA SER A 16 12.19 -8.15 11.22
C SER A 16 12.63 -6.84 10.53
N THR A 17 13.86 -6.77 10.03
CA THR A 17 14.38 -5.65 9.25
C THR A 17 13.65 -5.44 7.91
N TYR A 18 12.99 -6.47 7.39
CA TYR A 18 12.18 -6.41 6.15
C TYR A 18 10.73 -6.02 6.42
N ARG A 19 10.37 -5.80 7.67
CA ARG A 19 9.03 -5.35 8.02
C ARG A 19 8.75 -3.96 7.49
N GLY A 20 7.59 -3.80 6.82
CA GLY A 20 7.10 -2.49 6.40
C GLY A 20 6.70 -1.60 7.57
N VAL A 21 6.70 -0.29 7.36
CA VAL A 21 6.18 0.70 8.31
C VAL A 21 4.73 0.99 7.97
N VAL A 22 3.84 0.75 8.94
CA VAL A 22 2.41 1.01 8.77
C VAL A 22 2.12 2.48 8.99
N PHE A 23 1.55 3.13 7.98
CA PHE A 23 0.98 4.48 8.09
C PHE A 23 -0.51 4.37 8.34
N ARG A 24 -0.95 4.94 9.47
CA ARG A 24 -2.36 4.95 9.86
C ARG A 24 -3.07 6.12 9.21
N SER A 25 -4.29 5.88 8.76
CA SER A 25 -5.14 6.92 8.17
C SER A 25 -5.80 7.84 9.22
N GLN A 26 -5.81 7.44 10.50
CA GLN A 26 -6.38 8.22 11.60
C GLN A 26 -5.45 8.26 12.81
N GLY A 27 -5.47 9.36 13.55
CA GLY A 27 -4.61 9.60 14.70
C GLY A 27 -3.15 9.85 14.32
N ASP A 28 -2.20 9.46 15.18
CA ASP A 28 -0.77 9.54 14.84
C ASP A 28 -0.46 8.61 13.67
N PRO A 29 0.04 9.12 12.54
CA PRO A 29 0.24 8.31 11.31
C PRO A 29 1.19 7.13 11.52
N VAL A 30 2.21 7.31 12.35
CA VAL A 30 3.11 6.24 12.78
C VAL A 30 3.10 6.18 14.29
N LEU A 31 2.77 5.00 14.84
CA LEU A 31 2.69 4.83 16.28
C LEU A 31 4.07 5.03 16.94
N ASN A 32 4.06 5.68 18.10
CA ASN A 32 5.24 5.89 18.95
C ASN A 32 6.42 6.59 18.24
N LEU A 33 6.14 7.34 17.16
CA LEU A 33 7.17 8.06 16.43
C LEU A 33 7.68 9.27 17.21
N ARG A 34 6.81 9.90 18.01
CA ARG A 34 7.17 11.10 18.78
C ARG A 34 8.19 10.77 19.87
N ARG A 35 9.18 11.66 20.00
CA ARG A 35 10.14 11.55 21.09
C ARG A 35 9.44 11.70 22.44
N PRO A 36 9.83 10.90 23.45
CA PRO A 36 9.31 11.06 24.81
C PRO A 36 9.54 12.48 25.35
N LYS A 37 8.56 13.00 26.12
CA LYS A 37 8.70 14.31 26.77
C LYS A 37 9.93 14.33 27.69
N GLY A 38 10.71 15.40 27.63
CA GLY A 38 11.91 15.58 28.44
C GLY A 38 13.19 14.93 27.90
N LEU A 39 13.11 14.15 26.82
CA LEU A 39 14.29 13.58 26.17
C LEU A 39 14.72 14.47 24.99
N SER A 40 15.94 15.03 25.03
CA SER A 40 16.49 15.77 23.90
C SER A 40 16.87 14.83 22.75
N ARG A 41 17.03 15.37 21.54
CA ARG A 41 17.49 14.56 20.39
C ARG A 41 18.88 13.98 20.65
N ASP A 42 19.77 14.77 21.19
CA ASP A 42 21.16 14.39 21.45
C ASP A 42 21.22 13.30 22.53
N ASN A 43 20.47 13.45 23.62
CA ASN A 43 20.40 12.42 24.65
C ASN A 43 19.81 11.12 24.14
N GLN A 44 18.80 11.19 23.26
CA GLN A 44 18.24 10.00 22.61
C GLN A 44 19.28 9.33 21.71
N GLN A 45 20.03 10.10 20.94
CA GLN A 45 21.09 9.59 20.07
C GLN A 45 22.20 8.91 20.86
N GLU A 46 22.64 9.51 21.96
CA GLU A 46 23.65 8.89 22.85
C GLU A 46 23.12 7.61 23.50
N SER A 47 21.87 7.60 23.93
CA SER A 47 21.22 6.39 24.45
C SER A 47 21.16 5.27 23.41
N LEU A 48 20.85 5.59 22.15
CA LEU A 48 20.82 4.61 21.05
C LEU A 48 22.22 4.09 20.72
N LYS A 49 23.27 4.94 20.78
CA LYS A 49 24.65 4.49 20.63
C LYS A 49 25.05 3.51 21.73
N ALA A 50 24.71 3.80 23.00
CA ALA A 50 24.99 2.90 24.10
C ALA A 50 24.26 1.56 23.97
N ILE A 51 22.97 1.59 23.59
CA ILE A 51 22.17 0.38 23.33
C ILE A 51 22.78 -0.44 22.17
N ARG A 52 23.24 0.22 21.13
CA ARG A 52 23.91 -0.43 20.00
C ARG A 52 25.15 -1.17 20.45
N LEU A 53 26.05 -0.52 21.19
CA LEU A 53 27.28 -1.15 21.70
C LEU A 53 26.99 -2.39 22.57
N LEU A 54 26.00 -2.29 23.46
CA LEU A 54 25.58 -3.42 24.29
C LEU A 54 25.01 -4.59 23.45
N ASN A 55 24.23 -4.27 22.45
CA ASN A 55 23.65 -5.26 21.56
C ASN A 55 24.73 -5.92 20.67
N GLU A 56 25.69 -5.15 20.13
CA GLU A 56 26.81 -5.69 19.36
C GLU A 56 27.67 -6.65 20.21
N GLN A 57 27.95 -6.28 21.45
CA GLN A 57 28.63 -7.17 22.39
C GLN A 57 27.82 -8.46 22.65
N ARG A 58 26.52 -8.35 22.85
CA ARG A 58 25.65 -9.51 23.04
C ARG A 58 25.61 -10.38 21.79
N GLN A 59 25.52 -9.81 20.62
CA GLN A 59 25.53 -10.53 19.35
C GLN A 59 26.82 -11.29 19.13
N SER A 60 27.98 -10.72 19.49
CA SER A 60 29.27 -11.40 19.39
C SER A 60 29.37 -12.61 20.33
N LEU A 61 28.65 -12.61 21.46
CA LEU A 61 28.61 -13.71 22.43
C LEU A 61 27.60 -14.80 22.05
N THR A 62 26.46 -14.44 21.48
CA THR A 62 25.33 -15.35 21.24
C THR A 62 25.21 -15.81 19.79
N GLY A 63 25.76 -15.08 18.84
CA GLY A 63 25.57 -15.30 17.40
C GLY A 63 24.14 -15.02 16.90
N ASP A 64 23.24 -14.43 17.71
CA ASP A 64 21.84 -14.21 17.38
C ASP A 64 21.68 -13.06 16.36
N SER A 65 21.30 -13.41 15.15
CA SER A 65 21.09 -12.45 14.03
C SER A 65 19.94 -11.45 14.27
N GLU A 66 18.96 -11.77 15.13
CA GLU A 66 17.86 -10.88 15.46
C GLU A 66 18.31 -9.64 16.23
N ILE A 67 19.46 -9.68 16.87
CA ILE A 67 20.05 -8.53 17.55
C ILE A 67 20.41 -7.44 16.54
N ALA A 68 21.01 -7.79 15.39
CA ALA A 68 21.30 -6.84 14.31
C ALA A 68 20.02 -6.20 13.75
N ASN A 69 18.96 -6.98 13.56
CA ASN A 69 17.67 -6.51 13.12
C ASN A 69 17.04 -5.50 14.10
N ARG A 70 17.20 -5.74 15.40
CA ARG A 70 16.74 -4.84 16.46
C ARG A 70 17.49 -3.50 16.44
N ILE A 71 18.81 -3.54 16.27
CA ILE A 71 19.64 -2.32 16.12
C ILE A 71 19.15 -1.50 14.92
N ALA A 72 19.01 -2.14 13.75
CA ALA A 72 18.54 -1.50 12.53
C ALA A 72 17.14 -0.87 12.70
N SER A 73 16.24 -1.54 13.42
CA SER A 73 14.88 -1.05 13.71
C SER A 73 14.89 0.21 14.58
N TYR A 74 15.74 0.27 15.59
CA TYR A 74 15.89 1.47 16.43
C TYR A 74 16.46 2.66 15.65
N GLU A 75 17.47 2.41 14.81
CA GLU A 75 18.06 3.45 13.98
C GLU A 75 17.05 3.98 12.93
N LEU A 76 16.27 3.08 12.34
CA LEU A 76 15.20 3.47 11.42
C LEU A 76 14.15 4.36 12.12
N ALA A 77 13.67 3.95 13.29
CA ALA A 77 12.70 4.72 14.07
C ALA A 77 13.24 6.12 14.42
N PHE A 78 14.51 6.23 14.81
CA PHE A 78 15.15 7.51 15.12
C PHE A 78 15.23 8.42 13.89
N ARG A 79 15.62 7.89 12.73
CA ARG A 79 15.65 8.65 11.46
C ARG A 79 14.26 9.10 11.06
N MET A 80 13.25 8.26 11.21
CA MET A 80 11.86 8.58 10.89
C MET A 80 11.30 9.70 11.75
N GLN A 81 11.74 9.87 13.01
CA GLN A 81 11.32 10.99 13.85
C GLN A 81 11.63 12.36 13.25
N ALA A 82 12.67 12.47 12.44
CA ALA A 82 13.02 13.70 11.76
C ALA A 82 12.29 13.85 10.40
N ALA A 83 12.16 12.77 9.63
CA ALA A 83 11.67 12.81 8.26
C ALA A 83 10.13 12.74 8.15
N ALA A 84 9.47 11.98 9.03
CA ALA A 84 8.04 11.76 8.91
C ALA A 84 7.17 13.01 9.17
N PRO A 85 7.47 13.92 10.10
CA PRO A 85 6.68 15.15 10.25
C PRO A 85 6.62 15.99 8.98
N GLU A 86 7.74 16.13 8.28
CA GLU A 86 7.78 16.87 7.01
C GLU A 86 7.02 16.13 5.89
N LEU A 87 7.15 14.81 5.81
CA LEU A 87 6.39 13.99 4.86
C LEU A 87 4.87 14.16 5.04
N LEU A 88 4.42 14.20 6.29
CA LEU A 88 3.02 14.22 6.67
C LEU A 88 2.38 15.61 6.63
N ASP A 89 3.20 16.67 6.62
CA ASP A 89 2.75 18.06 6.52
C ASP A 89 2.34 18.38 5.08
N LEU A 90 1.05 18.36 4.82
CA LEU A 90 0.46 18.69 3.52
C LEU A 90 0.24 20.20 3.31
N SER A 91 0.53 21.05 4.28
CA SER A 91 0.33 22.50 4.20
C SER A 91 1.20 23.17 3.12
N LYS A 92 2.24 22.48 2.67
CA LYS A 92 3.13 22.95 1.60
C LYS A 92 2.68 22.56 0.20
N GLU A 93 1.65 21.74 0.09
CA GLU A 93 1.07 21.39 -1.22
C GLU A 93 0.22 22.55 -1.73
N SER A 94 0.20 22.74 -3.07
CA SER A 94 -0.67 23.73 -3.67
C SER A 94 -2.15 23.33 -3.54
N GLN A 95 -3.05 24.31 -3.47
CA GLN A 95 -4.48 24.02 -3.45
C GLN A 95 -4.90 23.21 -4.68
N THR A 96 -4.36 23.51 -5.85
CA THR A 96 -4.60 22.75 -7.08
C THR A 96 -4.22 21.26 -6.93
N THR A 97 -3.12 20.97 -6.24
CA THR A 97 -2.73 19.59 -5.94
C THR A 97 -3.74 18.94 -5.00
N LEU A 98 -4.08 19.60 -3.88
CA LEU A 98 -5.03 19.10 -2.90
C LEU A 98 -6.40 18.80 -3.55
N ASP A 99 -6.90 19.72 -4.39
CA ASP A 99 -8.16 19.57 -5.11
C ASP A 99 -8.12 18.41 -6.12
N SER A 100 -7.00 18.26 -6.84
CA SER A 100 -6.85 17.19 -7.82
C SER A 100 -6.98 15.79 -7.20
N TYR A 101 -6.41 15.60 -6.01
CA TYR A 101 -6.54 14.37 -5.24
C TYR A 101 -7.90 14.23 -4.56
N GLY A 102 -8.64 15.33 -4.36
CA GLY A 102 -9.95 15.33 -3.70
C GLY A 102 -9.88 15.22 -2.18
N LEU A 103 -8.91 15.88 -1.53
CA LEU A 103 -8.71 15.80 -0.08
C LEU A 103 -9.91 16.32 0.72
N GLU A 104 -10.66 17.28 0.17
CA GLU A 104 -11.82 17.91 0.82
C GLU A 104 -13.15 17.28 0.40
N ARG A 105 -13.11 16.14 -0.31
CA ARG A 105 -14.35 15.43 -0.66
C ARG A 105 -15.08 14.99 0.59
N GLU A 106 -16.34 15.37 0.65
CA GLU A 106 -17.23 14.95 1.73
C GLU A 106 -17.69 13.50 1.54
N GLU A 107 -17.86 12.83 2.65
CA GLU A 107 -18.47 11.51 2.67
C GLU A 107 -19.99 11.63 2.50
N PRO A 108 -20.65 10.80 1.66
CA PRO A 108 -22.09 10.83 1.55
C PRO A 108 -22.80 10.65 2.90
N ALA A 109 -23.75 11.52 3.23
CA ALA A 109 -24.35 11.68 4.56
C ALA A 109 -24.99 10.39 5.15
N ASN A 110 -25.34 9.41 4.34
CA ASN A 110 -25.98 8.16 4.76
C ASN A 110 -25.12 6.92 4.52
N ASN A 111 -23.82 7.09 4.47
CA ASN A 111 -22.94 5.98 4.16
C ASN A 111 -22.70 5.09 5.38
N LYS A 112 -23.51 4.04 5.51
CA LYS A 112 -23.28 2.93 6.46
C LYS A 112 -22.45 1.83 5.81
N PHE A 113 -21.36 2.20 5.16
CA PHE A 113 -20.55 1.24 4.42
C PHE A 113 -19.83 0.29 5.39
N ARG A 114 -19.81 -0.99 5.06
CA ARG A 114 -19.23 -2.07 5.89
C ARG A 114 -17.78 -1.76 6.25
N GLY A 115 -17.50 -1.51 7.52
CA GLY A 115 -16.15 -1.42 8.07
C GLY A 115 -15.44 -0.05 7.96
N TYR A 116 -16.06 0.96 7.35
CA TYR A 116 -15.51 2.31 7.36
C TYR A 116 -16.13 3.18 8.45
N THR A 117 -15.26 3.68 9.34
CA THR A 117 -15.57 4.78 10.25
C THR A 117 -14.82 6.01 9.81
N GLY A 118 -15.52 7.06 9.39
CA GLY A 118 -14.91 8.31 8.93
C GLY A 118 -15.03 8.54 7.42
N ASN A 119 -14.29 9.51 6.91
CA ASN A 119 -14.32 9.89 5.50
C ASN A 119 -13.34 9.02 4.68
N ALA A 120 -13.86 8.03 3.94
CA ALA A 120 -13.07 7.13 3.11
C ALA A 120 -12.45 7.85 1.89
N HIS A 121 -13.19 8.80 1.29
CA HIS A 121 -12.72 9.59 0.16
C HIS A 121 -11.47 10.41 0.55
N ALA A 122 -11.59 11.24 1.58
CA ALA A 122 -10.47 12.05 2.06
C ALA A 122 -9.28 11.19 2.54
N THR A 123 -9.57 10.02 3.14
CA THR A 123 -8.54 9.07 3.57
C THR A 123 -7.75 8.51 2.39
N MET A 124 -8.43 8.04 1.35
CA MET A 124 -7.76 7.49 0.16
C MET A 124 -7.00 8.57 -0.60
N SER A 125 -7.58 9.75 -0.74
CA SER A 125 -6.95 10.94 -1.33
C SER A 125 -5.64 11.29 -0.62
N ARG A 126 -5.68 11.35 0.71
CA ARG A 126 -4.50 11.60 1.54
C ARG A 126 -3.45 10.51 1.36
N ASN A 127 -3.83 9.24 1.35
CA ASN A 127 -2.91 8.13 1.20
C ASN A 127 -2.23 8.13 -0.17
N CYS A 128 -2.94 8.42 -1.25
CA CYS A 128 -2.36 8.55 -2.58
C CYS A 128 -1.38 9.72 -2.67
N LEU A 129 -1.72 10.87 -2.08
CA LEU A 129 -0.82 12.03 -2.05
C LEU A 129 0.44 11.74 -1.21
N LEU A 130 0.31 11.06 -0.07
CA LEU A 130 1.45 10.63 0.73
C LEU A 130 2.33 9.61 -0.02
N ALA A 131 1.73 8.70 -0.79
CA ALA A 131 2.49 7.76 -1.62
C ALA A 131 3.38 8.50 -2.62
N ARG A 132 2.87 9.50 -3.34
CA ARG A 132 3.68 10.35 -4.22
C ARG A 132 4.83 11.01 -3.46
N ARG A 133 4.55 11.60 -2.29
CA ARG A 133 5.59 12.25 -1.46
C ARG A 133 6.64 11.28 -0.94
N MET A 134 6.27 10.02 -0.68
CA MET A 134 7.22 8.96 -0.32
C MET A 134 8.13 8.60 -1.49
N ILE A 135 7.58 8.45 -2.70
CA ILE A 135 8.34 8.18 -3.92
C ILE A 135 9.34 9.31 -4.19
N GLU A 136 8.93 10.56 -4.10
CA GLU A 136 9.83 11.73 -4.25
C GLU A 136 11.02 11.69 -3.29
N ARG A 137 10.89 11.02 -2.15
CA ARG A 137 11.94 10.86 -1.13
C ARG A 137 12.71 9.56 -1.24
N GLY A 138 12.51 8.82 -2.32
CA GLY A 138 13.23 7.59 -2.60
C GLY A 138 12.72 6.36 -1.84
N VAL A 139 11.50 6.38 -1.30
CA VAL A 139 10.89 5.16 -0.76
C VAL A 139 10.57 4.23 -1.93
N ARG A 140 11.20 3.06 -1.93
CA ARG A 140 11.14 2.14 -3.08
C ARG A 140 9.85 1.35 -3.19
N PHE A 141 9.16 1.11 -2.09
CA PHE A 141 7.95 0.30 -2.06
C PHE A 141 6.87 0.94 -1.20
N VAL A 142 5.72 1.21 -1.78
CA VAL A 142 4.56 1.79 -1.08
C VAL A 142 3.34 0.95 -1.41
N ASN A 143 2.70 0.40 -0.38
CA ASN A 143 1.43 -0.32 -0.52
C ASN A 143 0.27 0.56 -0.05
N LEU A 144 -0.73 0.70 -0.88
CA LEU A 144 -2.02 1.32 -0.55
C LEU A 144 -3.10 0.25 -0.49
N TYR A 145 -3.83 0.21 0.61
CA TYR A 145 -4.91 -0.75 0.80
C TYR A 145 -6.26 -0.03 0.86
N HIS A 146 -7.17 -0.47 0.01
CA HIS A 146 -8.57 -0.12 0.07
C HIS A 146 -9.39 -1.39 0.26
N ALA A 147 -10.13 -1.48 1.35
CA ALA A 147 -10.88 -2.67 1.72
C ALA A 147 -12.33 -2.63 1.18
N SER A 148 -13.09 -3.66 1.53
CA SER A 148 -14.55 -3.75 1.30
C SER A 148 -14.95 -3.98 -0.16
N TRP A 149 -14.17 -4.76 -0.89
CA TRP A 149 -14.53 -5.26 -2.23
C TRP A 149 -15.26 -6.60 -2.20
N ASP A 150 -15.55 -7.12 -1.02
CA ASP A 150 -16.17 -8.43 -0.79
C ASP A 150 -17.70 -8.34 -0.91
N HIS A 151 -18.19 -8.11 -2.13
CA HIS A 151 -19.58 -7.83 -2.42
C HIS A 151 -20.39 -9.12 -2.68
N HIS A 152 -20.64 -9.89 -1.65
CA HIS A 152 -21.55 -11.05 -1.70
C HIS A 152 -23.03 -10.66 -1.81
N ASP A 153 -23.36 -9.42 -1.45
CA ASP A 153 -24.65 -8.77 -1.62
C ASP A 153 -24.46 -7.28 -1.94
N GLY A 154 -25.50 -6.56 -2.32
CA GLY A 154 -25.50 -5.12 -2.51
C GLY A 154 -24.51 -4.60 -3.55
N LEU A 155 -24.12 -5.43 -4.54
CA LEU A 155 -23.04 -5.15 -5.48
C LEU A 155 -23.14 -3.78 -6.14
N ASP A 156 -24.31 -3.44 -6.70
CA ASP A 156 -24.45 -2.23 -7.52
C ASP A 156 -24.18 -0.94 -6.72
N LYS A 157 -24.63 -0.91 -5.48
CA LYS A 157 -24.43 0.22 -4.59
C LYS A 157 -23.01 0.28 -4.07
N ASP A 158 -22.50 -0.84 -3.58
CA ASP A 158 -21.25 -0.90 -2.86
C ASP A 158 -20.06 -0.81 -3.83
N LEU A 159 -20.15 -1.42 -5.01
CA LEU A 159 -19.15 -1.28 -6.08
C LEU A 159 -19.05 0.17 -6.55
N LYS A 160 -20.19 0.83 -6.80
CA LYS A 160 -20.23 2.23 -7.20
C LYS A 160 -19.57 3.14 -6.16
N TYR A 161 -19.84 2.88 -4.89
CA TYR A 161 -19.21 3.62 -3.80
C TYR A 161 -17.69 3.39 -3.76
N ASN A 162 -17.23 2.15 -3.76
CA ASN A 162 -15.81 1.84 -3.72
C ASN A 162 -15.04 2.41 -4.91
N CYS A 163 -15.61 2.29 -6.11
CA CYS A 163 -15.04 2.93 -7.30
C CYS A 163 -14.94 4.46 -7.11
N SER A 164 -15.97 5.10 -6.56
CA SER A 164 -15.94 6.55 -6.32
C SER A 164 -14.85 6.98 -5.34
N VAL A 165 -14.51 6.13 -4.37
CA VAL A 165 -13.45 6.41 -3.39
C VAL A 165 -12.06 6.38 -4.04
N ILE A 166 -11.81 5.44 -4.94
CA ILE A 166 -10.46 5.23 -5.49
C ILE A 166 -10.19 5.97 -6.81
N ASP A 167 -11.21 6.25 -7.61
CA ASP A 167 -11.06 6.73 -8.99
C ASP A 167 -10.28 8.05 -9.07
N GLN A 168 -10.77 9.09 -8.41
CA GLN A 168 -10.13 10.41 -8.43
C GLN A 168 -8.71 10.38 -7.87
N PRO A 169 -8.42 9.86 -6.67
CA PRO A 169 -7.08 9.93 -6.10
C PRO A 169 -6.05 9.06 -6.84
N ILE A 170 -6.45 7.93 -7.42
CA ILE A 170 -5.55 7.12 -8.26
C ILE A 170 -5.26 7.85 -9.58
N GLY A 171 -6.28 8.40 -10.23
CA GLY A 171 -6.09 9.21 -11.43
C GLY A 171 -5.20 10.42 -11.18
N ALA A 172 -5.36 11.10 -10.03
CA ALA A 172 -4.51 12.21 -9.63
C ALA A 172 -3.06 11.76 -9.37
N LEU A 173 -2.86 10.61 -8.69
CA LEU A 173 -1.54 10.03 -8.43
C LEU A 173 -0.78 9.79 -9.75
N LEU A 174 -1.41 9.12 -10.72
CA LEU A 174 -0.79 8.84 -12.01
C LEU A 174 -0.43 10.13 -12.76
N LYS A 175 -1.34 11.09 -12.76
CA LYS A 175 -1.14 12.38 -13.42
C LYS A 175 -0.01 13.19 -12.76
N ASP A 176 0.02 13.23 -11.43
CA ASP A 176 1.03 13.97 -10.64
C ASP A 176 2.41 13.32 -10.81
N LEU A 177 2.52 11.99 -10.71
CA LEU A 177 3.77 11.27 -11.01
C LEU A 177 4.27 11.57 -12.42
N LYS A 178 3.38 11.58 -13.43
CA LYS A 178 3.74 11.90 -14.81
C LYS A 178 4.22 13.34 -14.96
N GLN A 179 3.51 14.31 -14.37
CA GLN A 179 3.86 15.73 -14.44
C GLN A 179 5.21 16.04 -13.78
N ARG A 180 5.59 15.25 -12.76
CA ARG A 180 6.88 15.39 -12.05
C ARG A 180 8.01 14.60 -12.69
N GLY A 181 7.75 13.87 -13.77
CA GLY A 181 8.76 13.01 -14.40
C GLY A 181 9.11 11.76 -13.59
N LEU A 182 8.25 11.38 -12.62
CA LEU A 182 8.49 10.23 -11.74
C LEU A 182 7.85 8.94 -12.25
N LEU A 183 6.86 9.04 -13.15
CA LEU A 183 6.09 7.88 -13.61
C LEU A 183 6.95 6.88 -14.39
N ASP A 184 7.94 7.35 -15.13
CA ASP A 184 8.79 6.48 -15.94
C ASP A 184 9.69 5.57 -15.07
N GLU A 185 10.01 6.01 -13.84
CA GLU A 185 10.80 5.26 -12.86
C GLU A 185 9.94 4.66 -11.73
N THR A 186 8.62 4.80 -11.81
CA THR A 186 7.69 4.31 -10.78
C THR A 186 6.66 3.40 -11.40
N LEU A 187 6.71 2.11 -11.07
CA LEU A 187 5.66 1.17 -11.45
C LEU A 187 4.49 1.27 -10.49
N VAL A 188 3.32 1.60 -10.99
CA VAL A 188 2.05 1.56 -10.25
C VAL A 188 1.29 0.31 -10.66
N VAL A 189 0.99 -0.56 -9.69
CA VAL A 189 0.24 -1.80 -9.88
C VAL A 189 -1.05 -1.74 -9.09
N CYS A 190 -2.17 -2.06 -9.72
CA CYS A 190 -3.45 -2.20 -9.06
C CYS A 190 -4.02 -3.60 -9.28
N THR A 191 -4.27 -4.29 -8.19
CA THR A 191 -4.78 -5.66 -8.20
C THR A 191 -5.65 -5.92 -6.99
N GLY A 192 -6.56 -6.89 -7.10
CA GLY A 192 -7.17 -7.58 -5.98
C GLY A 192 -6.46 -8.91 -5.71
N GLU A 193 -6.96 -9.66 -4.73
CA GLU A 193 -6.46 -11.00 -4.37
C GLU A 193 -6.88 -12.08 -5.36
N PHE A 194 -8.10 -11.94 -5.93
CA PHE A 194 -8.69 -12.80 -6.97
C PHE A 194 -9.84 -12.06 -7.65
N GLY A 195 -10.51 -12.70 -8.60
CA GLY A 195 -11.69 -12.17 -9.29
C GLY A 195 -13.00 -12.48 -8.59
N ARG A 196 -14.08 -12.15 -9.26
CA ARG A 196 -15.46 -12.44 -8.84
C ARG A 196 -16.18 -13.19 -9.94
N THR A 197 -17.13 -14.07 -9.54
CA THR A 197 -17.92 -14.82 -10.50
C THR A 197 -18.66 -13.87 -11.46
N PRO A 198 -18.75 -14.20 -12.76
CA PRO A 198 -19.55 -13.43 -13.71
C PRO A 198 -21.04 -13.59 -13.48
N THR A 199 -21.46 -14.60 -12.72
CA THR A 199 -22.84 -14.89 -12.35
C THR A 199 -23.17 -14.31 -10.97
N ALA A 200 -24.44 -13.99 -10.75
CA ALA A 200 -24.91 -13.55 -9.45
C ALA A 200 -24.80 -14.69 -8.43
N GLN A 201 -24.35 -14.37 -7.23
CA GLN A 201 -24.44 -15.29 -6.11
C GLN A 201 -25.90 -15.51 -5.73
N ALA A 202 -26.28 -16.76 -5.52
CA ALA A 202 -27.62 -17.09 -5.06
C ALA A 202 -27.84 -16.64 -3.61
N GLY A 203 -29.00 -16.06 -3.31
CA GLY A 203 -29.38 -15.59 -1.96
C GLY A 203 -30.70 -14.85 -1.98
N ASP A 204 -31.26 -14.60 -0.82
CA ASP A 204 -32.58 -13.96 -0.64
C ASP A 204 -32.52 -12.43 -0.62
N GLY A 205 -31.39 -11.83 -0.96
CA GLY A 205 -31.16 -10.38 -0.88
C GLY A 205 -30.76 -9.72 -2.19
N GLU A 206 -30.17 -8.52 -2.10
CA GLU A 206 -29.56 -7.84 -3.23
C GLU A 206 -28.43 -8.70 -3.81
N ARG A 207 -28.33 -8.73 -5.14
CA ARG A 207 -27.39 -9.61 -5.84
C ARG A 207 -25.95 -9.21 -5.57
N GLY A 208 -25.07 -10.19 -5.31
CA GLY A 208 -23.63 -10.07 -5.19
C GLY A 208 -22.89 -10.99 -6.14
N ARG A 209 -21.60 -11.14 -5.90
CA ARG A 209 -20.69 -12.00 -6.64
C ARG A 209 -19.87 -12.83 -5.66
N ASP A 210 -19.66 -14.10 -5.98
CA ASP A 210 -18.78 -14.97 -5.20
C ASP A 210 -17.33 -14.82 -5.62
N HIS A 211 -16.41 -15.40 -4.85
CA HIS A 211 -14.99 -15.48 -5.15
C HIS A 211 -14.73 -16.31 -6.37
N HIS A 212 -13.81 -15.87 -7.23
CA HIS A 212 -13.46 -16.59 -8.46
C HIS A 212 -11.98 -16.41 -8.83
N PRO A 213 -11.15 -17.44 -8.65
CA PRO A 213 -9.71 -17.33 -8.90
C PRO A 213 -9.31 -17.50 -10.37
N ASP A 214 -10.18 -18.05 -11.23
CA ASP A 214 -9.82 -18.50 -12.58
C ASP A 214 -9.77 -17.37 -13.63
N GLY A 215 -10.15 -16.17 -13.26
CA GLY A 215 -10.07 -15.00 -14.13
C GLY A 215 -10.22 -13.69 -13.36
N PHE A 216 -9.18 -12.82 -13.44
CA PHE A 216 -9.22 -11.48 -12.90
C PHE A 216 -8.25 -10.55 -13.62
N THR A 217 -8.42 -9.25 -13.41
CA THR A 217 -7.63 -8.23 -14.10
C THR A 217 -6.64 -7.59 -13.14
N VAL A 218 -5.41 -7.44 -13.60
CA VAL A 218 -4.38 -6.58 -13.02
C VAL A 218 -4.08 -5.46 -14.01
N TRP A 219 -3.95 -4.21 -13.54
CA TRP A 219 -3.45 -3.16 -14.41
C TRP A 219 -2.19 -2.52 -13.83
N MET A 220 -1.34 -2.04 -14.73
CA MET A 220 -0.08 -1.40 -14.40
C MET A 220 0.09 -0.10 -15.19
N ALA A 221 0.81 0.85 -14.60
CA ALA A 221 1.18 2.09 -15.26
C ALA A 221 2.58 2.55 -14.82
N GLY A 222 3.33 3.17 -15.72
CA GLY A 222 4.68 3.66 -15.45
C GLY A 222 5.74 2.55 -15.41
N GLY A 223 6.92 2.86 -14.87
CA GLY A 223 8.02 1.89 -14.70
C GLY A 223 8.47 1.19 -15.99
N GLY A 224 8.28 1.83 -17.17
CA GLY A 224 8.64 1.26 -18.46
C GLY A 224 7.62 0.32 -19.08
N VAL A 225 6.44 0.08 -18.46
CA VAL A 225 5.39 -0.75 -19.07
C VAL A 225 4.79 -0.06 -20.29
N ARG A 226 4.45 -0.86 -21.31
CA ARG A 226 3.86 -0.35 -22.55
C ARG A 226 2.42 0.10 -22.30
N GLY A 227 2.16 1.40 -22.39
CA GLY A 227 0.83 1.97 -22.26
C GLY A 227 -0.12 1.52 -23.35
N GLY A 228 -1.41 1.32 -23.00
CA GLY A 228 -2.44 0.87 -23.95
C GLY A 228 -2.34 -0.59 -24.37
N PHE A 229 -1.40 -1.37 -23.81
CA PHE A 229 -1.25 -2.78 -24.07
C PHE A 229 -2.22 -3.61 -23.21
N ARG A 230 -2.82 -4.61 -23.80
CA ARG A 230 -3.64 -5.61 -23.12
C ARG A 230 -3.08 -7.00 -23.43
N TYR A 231 -2.99 -7.84 -22.42
CA TYR A 231 -2.48 -9.19 -22.50
C TYR A 231 -3.44 -10.15 -21.81
N GLY A 232 -3.79 -11.21 -22.51
CA GLY A 232 -4.74 -12.22 -22.06
C GLY A 232 -6.20 -11.81 -22.23
N ALA A 233 -7.05 -12.82 -22.26
CA ALA A 233 -8.51 -12.66 -22.27
C ALA A 233 -9.19 -13.82 -21.55
N THR A 234 -10.40 -13.56 -21.05
CA THR A 234 -11.31 -14.59 -20.57
C THR A 234 -12.15 -15.14 -21.70
N ASP A 235 -12.83 -16.27 -21.44
CA ASP A 235 -13.91 -16.75 -22.28
C ASP A 235 -15.06 -15.72 -22.40
N GLU A 236 -16.03 -15.99 -23.26
CA GLU A 236 -17.17 -15.09 -23.52
C GLU A 236 -18.03 -14.82 -22.29
N TYR A 237 -17.98 -15.69 -21.29
CA TYR A 237 -18.74 -15.55 -20.04
C TYR A 237 -17.94 -14.88 -18.93
N GLY A 238 -16.62 -14.66 -19.11
CA GLY A 238 -15.74 -14.12 -18.07
C GLY A 238 -15.41 -15.12 -16.97
N TYR A 239 -15.55 -16.43 -17.24
CA TYR A 239 -15.31 -17.48 -16.25
C TYR A 239 -13.84 -17.88 -16.17
N HIS A 240 -13.23 -18.22 -17.27
CA HIS A 240 -11.87 -18.73 -17.29
C HIS A 240 -10.96 -17.86 -18.16
N ALA A 241 -9.75 -17.62 -17.71
CA ALA A 241 -8.71 -17.08 -18.57
C ALA A 241 -8.39 -18.14 -19.64
N VAL A 242 -8.54 -17.81 -20.93
CA VAL A 242 -8.40 -18.77 -22.05
C VAL A 242 -7.36 -18.35 -23.07
N GLU A 243 -7.04 -17.07 -23.16
CA GLU A 243 -6.05 -16.52 -24.09
C GLU A 243 -4.87 -15.98 -23.28
N ASP A 244 -3.64 -16.31 -23.69
CA ASP A 244 -2.38 -15.85 -23.06
C ASP A 244 -2.42 -15.89 -21.52
N ARG A 245 -2.78 -17.07 -20.99
CA ARG A 245 -2.98 -17.25 -19.54
C ARG A 245 -1.71 -16.96 -18.75
N MET A 246 -1.85 -16.17 -17.71
CA MET A 246 -0.78 -15.88 -16.75
C MET A 246 -1.14 -16.39 -15.35
N THR A 247 -0.14 -16.85 -14.64
CA THR A 247 -0.23 -17.17 -13.21
C THR A 247 0.27 -15.99 -12.37
N ILE A 248 0.05 -16.05 -11.07
CA ILE A 248 0.65 -15.09 -10.13
C ILE A 248 2.19 -15.13 -10.17
N HIS A 249 2.79 -16.30 -10.47
CA HIS A 249 4.24 -16.41 -10.60
C HIS A 249 4.75 -15.63 -11.83
N ASP A 250 4.02 -15.66 -12.95
CA ASP A 250 4.36 -14.88 -14.14
C ASP A 250 4.25 -13.37 -13.87
N LEU A 251 3.24 -12.95 -13.10
CA LEU A 251 3.12 -11.56 -12.64
C LEU A 251 4.33 -11.17 -11.78
N HIS A 252 4.70 -11.99 -10.78
CA HIS A 252 5.86 -11.71 -9.94
C HIS A 252 7.15 -11.68 -10.73
N ALA A 253 7.37 -12.62 -11.65
CA ALA A 253 8.53 -12.62 -12.55
C ALA A 253 8.60 -11.33 -13.38
N THR A 254 7.46 -10.86 -13.88
CA THR A 254 7.37 -9.59 -14.62
C THR A 254 7.73 -8.39 -13.74
N LEU A 255 7.17 -8.31 -12.53
CA LEU A 255 7.47 -7.23 -11.59
C LEU A 255 8.96 -7.20 -11.22
N LEU A 256 9.55 -8.35 -10.90
CA LEU A 256 10.96 -8.48 -10.56
C LEU A 256 11.86 -8.08 -11.75
N HIS A 257 11.51 -8.52 -12.97
CA HIS A 257 12.23 -8.13 -14.17
C HIS A 257 12.22 -6.61 -14.39
N ILE A 258 11.05 -5.95 -14.25
CA ILE A 258 10.93 -4.49 -14.36
C ILE A 258 11.78 -3.80 -13.29
N MET A 259 11.89 -4.38 -12.10
CA MET A 259 12.75 -3.88 -11.01
C MET A 259 14.24 -4.17 -11.22
N GLY A 260 14.64 -4.80 -12.32
CA GLY A 260 16.03 -5.17 -12.61
C GLY A 260 16.53 -6.39 -11.84
N LEU A 261 15.62 -7.23 -11.32
CA LEU A 261 15.94 -8.44 -10.59
C LEU A 261 15.69 -9.68 -11.44
N ASP A 262 16.60 -10.62 -11.39
CA ASP A 262 16.41 -11.94 -12.01
C ASP A 262 15.66 -12.86 -11.03
N HIS A 263 14.40 -13.14 -11.34
CA HIS A 263 13.54 -13.97 -10.50
C HIS A 263 14.03 -15.42 -10.37
N THR A 264 14.86 -15.91 -11.33
CA THR A 264 15.43 -17.27 -11.26
C THR A 264 16.57 -17.40 -10.23
N GLN A 265 17.09 -16.28 -9.74
CA GLN A 265 18.11 -16.20 -8.69
C GLN A 265 17.52 -16.07 -7.29
N LEU A 266 16.20 -15.95 -7.17
CA LEU A 266 15.51 -15.90 -5.88
C LEU A 266 15.18 -17.31 -5.42
N THR A 267 15.81 -17.73 -4.31
CA THR A 267 15.64 -19.06 -3.70
C THR A 267 14.97 -18.94 -2.34
#